data_0edafc361afa5b722509e0ab12d85873
#
_entry.id   0edafc361afa5b722509e0ab12d85873
#
_cell.length_a   1.000
_cell.length_b   1.000
_cell.length_c   1.000
_cell.angle_alpha   90.00
_cell.angle_beta   90.00
_cell.angle_gamma   90.00
#
_symmetry.space_group_name_H-M   'P 1'
#
loop_
_entity.id
_entity.type
_entity.pdbx_description
1 polymer ?
#
loop_
_entity_poly.entity_id
_entity_poly.type
_entity_poly.pdbx_seq_one_letter_code
_entity_poly.pdbx_strand_id
1 'polypeptide(L)'
;MKQIDAALLQKMLIGGAKRLEANKEYINELNVFPVPDGDTGTNMTMTALAAAKEVGNAAEVTVKEVTRGLSSGSLRGARGNSGVILSQLFRGFYKGVKDQDVLTTETVAVGFKKAVETAYKAVMKPKEGTILTVAKVTAEKAVYCARNTEDFEEFAQVVIKEANEILQKTPEMLPVLKEAGVVDSGGQGLVEFLQGAVDALMGKEVDLSSIEKTAVKPAATASEAPLEEKDIKFGYCTEFIVMTKEEISMEEEQKFKDFLMGIGDSIVVVADEDIIKVHVHTNHPGKAIEKGLTYGELTNMKIDNMREEHRERLNLTQAEESKPEEPRKDFGFVAVSIGQGMNDIFRELGVDYLIEGGQTMNPSTEDMLNAIEQVNAETVFILPNNKNIILAATQAQSLVEDKNVVIIPTTTVPQGISAIIGFDPEADAEENEDNMKDIIECVKTGEVTYAVRDTSINGITIKVDDIMGIDDDGIKKVGQDVEKVTLELLEEMVDEDSELISIYYGEDTTKEQAEALLEKVEETYGDCDVQLEYGGQPIYYFLLSVE
;
A
#
# COMPACT_ATOMS: atom_id res chain seq x y z
N MET A 1 21.47 7.54 -30.15
CA MET A 1 20.57 6.40 -30.58
C MET A 1 19.22 6.96 -31.02
N LYS A 2 18.64 6.51 -32.19
CA LYS A 2 17.38 7.10 -32.73
C LYS A 2 16.10 6.31 -32.43
N GLN A 3 16.21 5.08 -32.01
CA GLN A 3 15.06 4.19 -31.73
C GLN A 3 15.34 3.32 -30.51
N ILE A 4 14.30 3.03 -29.75
CA ILE A 4 14.31 2.10 -28.64
C ILE A 4 13.46 0.90 -29.05
N ASP A 5 14.06 -0.29 -29.04
CA ASP A 5 13.34 -1.55 -29.24
C ASP A 5 12.69 -2.02 -27.93
N ALA A 6 11.87 -3.06 -28.05
CA ALA A 6 11.13 -3.59 -26.90
C ALA A 6 12.04 -4.16 -25.79
N ALA A 7 13.20 -4.72 -26.17
CA ALA A 7 14.13 -5.31 -25.21
C ALA A 7 14.83 -4.22 -24.36
N LEU A 8 15.21 -3.12 -25.00
CA LEU A 8 15.77 -1.97 -24.30
C LEU A 8 14.71 -1.28 -23.44
N LEU A 9 13.49 -1.12 -23.96
CA LEU A 9 12.36 -0.57 -23.21
C LEU A 9 12.08 -1.41 -21.94
N GLN A 10 12.07 -2.72 -22.05
CA GLN A 10 11.91 -3.63 -20.92
C GLN A 10 12.98 -3.37 -19.85
N LYS A 11 14.25 -3.26 -20.22
CA LYS A 11 15.35 -2.94 -19.31
C LYS A 11 15.18 -1.57 -18.65
N MET A 12 14.74 -0.56 -19.42
CA MET A 12 14.52 0.80 -18.92
C MET A 12 13.43 0.82 -17.84
N LEU A 13 12.31 0.14 -18.07
CA LEU A 13 11.19 0.09 -17.11
C LEU A 13 11.56 -0.65 -15.83
N ILE A 14 12.30 -1.75 -15.95
CA ILE A 14 12.83 -2.48 -14.80
C ILE A 14 13.85 -1.64 -14.03
N GLY A 15 14.76 -0.96 -14.75
CA GLY A 15 15.74 -0.05 -14.16
C GLY A 15 15.09 1.10 -13.39
N GLY A 16 13.98 1.62 -13.91
CA GLY A 16 13.16 2.62 -13.23
C GLY A 16 12.63 2.11 -11.89
N ALA A 17 12.03 0.92 -11.88
CA ALA A 17 11.49 0.31 -10.65
C ALA A 17 12.58 0.03 -9.61
N LYS A 18 13.73 -0.48 -10.03
CA LYS A 18 14.87 -0.76 -9.14
C LYS A 18 15.47 0.50 -8.52
N ARG A 19 15.59 1.55 -9.29
CA ARG A 19 16.08 2.82 -8.76
C ARG A 19 15.10 3.45 -7.77
N LEU A 20 13.80 3.32 -8.04
CA LEU A 20 12.77 3.76 -7.10
C LEU A 20 12.86 2.96 -5.79
N GLU A 21 13.05 1.63 -5.87
CA GLU A 21 13.26 0.75 -4.71
C GLU A 21 14.48 1.18 -3.88
N ALA A 22 15.59 1.46 -4.53
CA ALA A 22 16.83 1.89 -3.86
C ALA A 22 16.70 3.24 -3.13
N ASN A 23 15.76 4.09 -3.53
CA ASN A 23 15.52 5.40 -2.92
C ASN A 23 14.24 5.45 -2.08
N LYS A 24 13.60 4.29 -1.80
CA LYS A 24 12.31 4.18 -1.13
C LYS A 24 12.27 4.94 0.20
N GLU A 25 13.23 4.73 1.07
CA GLU A 25 13.27 5.35 2.40
C GLU A 25 13.45 6.87 2.30
N TYR A 26 14.32 7.34 1.42
CA TYR A 26 14.47 8.79 1.18
C TYR A 26 13.17 9.44 0.69
N ILE A 27 12.39 8.75 -0.17
CA ILE A 27 11.11 9.26 -0.64
C ILE A 27 10.07 9.26 0.49
N ASN A 28 10.10 8.26 1.38
CA ASN A 28 9.28 8.23 2.58
C ASN A 28 9.57 9.41 3.51
N GLU A 29 10.85 9.77 3.70
CA GLU A 29 11.25 10.92 4.50
C GLU A 29 10.72 12.27 3.97
N LEU A 30 10.48 12.38 2.67
CA LEU A 30 9.93 13.58 2.04
C LEU A 30 8.40 13.68 2.17
N ASN A 31 7.72 12.62 2.61
CA ASN A 31 6.27 12.58 2.65
C ASN A 31 5.70 13.41 3.80
N VAL A 32 5.17 14.59 3.46
CA VAL A 32 4.51 15.53 4.39
C VAL A 32 3.13 15.95 3.88
N PHE A 33 2.72 15.48 2.70
CA PHE A 33 1.47 15.86 2.05
C PHE A 33 0.94 14.70 1.16
N PRO A 34 -0.36 14.42 1.11
CA PRO A 34 -1.47 15.07 1.86
C PRO A 34 -1.51 14.69 3.34
N VAL A 35 -0.93 13.55 3.72
CA VAL A 35 -0.80 13.06 5.10
C VAL A 35 0.68 12.72 5.34
N PRO A 36 1.29 13.08 6.47
CA PRO A 36 2.70 12.81 6.75
C PRO A 36 2.94 11.38 7.29
N ASP A 37 2.33 10.37 6.65
CA ASP A 37 2.40 8.96 7.04
C ASP A 37 3.70 8.24 6.61
N GLY A 38 4.56 8.93 5.83
CA GLY A 38 5.88 8.41 5.45
C GLY A 38 5.83 7.18 4.55
N ASP A 39 4.76 6.94 3.80
CA ASP A 39 4.52 5.71 3.03
C ASP A 39 4.63 5.87 1.51
N THR A 40 4.78 7.10 1.01
CA THR A 40 4.81 7.40 -0.44
C THR A 40 5.85 6.57 -1.20
N GLY A 41 7.07 6.48 -0.69
CA GLY A 41 8.14 5.69 -1.29
C GLY A 41 7.80 4.20 -1.33
N THR A 42 7.23 3.69 -0.25
CA THR A 42 6.76 2.29 -0.14
C THR A 42 5.66 1.99 -1.15
N ASN A 43 4.62 2.82 -1.21
CA ASN A 43 3.48 2.65 -2.13
C ASN A 43 3.92 2.70 -3.60
N MET A 44 4.74 3.68 -3.98
CA MET A 44 5.25 3.81 -5.34
C MET A 44 6.18 2.65 -5.72
N THR A 45 7.05 2.22 -4.81
CA THR A 45 7.97 1.10 -5.03
C THR A 45 7.19 -0.20 -5.25
N MET A 46 6.24 -0.53 -4.38
CA MET A 46 5.45 -1.76 -4.53
C MET A 46 4.65 -1.76 -5.84
N THR A 47 4.08 -0.61 -6.22
CA THR A 47 3.38 -0.43 -7.49
C THR A 47 4.31 -0.63 -8.70
N ALA A 48 5.51 -0.03 -8.66
CA ALA A 48 6.49 -0.15 -9.76
C ALA A 48 7.10 -1.56 -9.86
N LEU A 49 7.34 -2.24 -8.73
CA LEU A 49 7.83 -3.63 -8.73
C LEU A 49 6.78 -4.61 -9.25
N ALA A 50 5.49 -4.42 -8.92
CA ALA A 50 4.40 -5.21 -9.50
C ALA A 50 4.37 -5.05 -11.03
N ALA A 51 4.53 -3.82 -11.53
CA ALA A 51 4.66 -3.54 -12.96
C ALA A 51 5.92 -4.20 -13.56
N ALA A 52 7.08 -4.07 -12.92
CA ALA A 52 8.35 -4.65 -13.38
C ALA A 52 8.29 -6.18 -13.47
N LYS A 53 7.58 -6.84 -12.55
CA LYS A 53 7.33 -8.28 -12.58
C LYS A 53 6.58 -8.69 -13.85
N GLU A 54 5.47 -8.03 -14.18
CA GLU A 54 4.70 -8.29 -15.39
C GLU A 54 5.49 -7.97 -16.67
N VAL A 55 6.25 -6.86 -16.66
CA VAL A 55 7.17 -6.48 -17.75
C VAL A 55 8.25 -7.55 -17.97
N GLY A 56 8.82 -8.10 -16.89
CA GLY A 56 9.84 -9.17 -16.95
C GLY A 56 9.29 -10.49 -17.46
N ASN A 57 8.01 -10.76 -17.21
CA ASN A 57 7.30 -11.99 -17.57
C ASN A 57 6.60 -11.93 -18.95
N ALA A 58 6.75 -10.84 -19.73
CA ALA A 58 6.13 -10.72 -21.04
C ALA A 58 6.47 -11.92 -21.93
N ALA A 59 5.44 -12.65 -22.39
CA ALA A 59 5.60 -13.86 -23.21
C ALA A 59 6.31 -13.57 -24.54
N GLU A 60 6.06 -12.40 -25.12
CA GLU A 60 6.73 -11.86 -26.30
C GLU A 60 7.27 -10.47 -25.97
N VAL A 61 8.55 -10.23 -26.29
CA VAL A 61 9.18 -8.92 -26.02
C VAL A 61 8.86 -7.98 -27.18
N THR A 62 7.63 -7.46 -27.20
CA THR A 62 7.15 -6.41 -28.11
C THR A 62 6.84 -5.14 -27.31
N VAL A 63 6.87 -3.96 -27.95
CA VAL A 63 6.52 -2.68 -27.27
C VAL A 63 5.13 -2.78 -26.66
N LYS A 64 4.18 -3.39 -27.36
CA LYS A 64 2.81 -3.59 -26.89
C LYS A 64 2.75 -4.45 -25.62
N GLU A 65 3.37 -5.64 -25.63
CA GLU A 65 3.30 -6.57 -24.49
C GLU A 65 4.08 -6.05 -23.28
N VAL A 66 5.25 -5.45 -23.49
CA VAL A 66 6.06 -4.83 -22.44
C VAL A 66 5.28 -3.68 -21.78
N THR A 67 4.68 -2.79 -22.56
CA THR A 67 3.92 -1.66 -22.01
C THR A 67 2.55 -2.06 -21.48
N ARG A 68 1.95 -3.15 -21.98
CA ARG A 68 0.77 -3.78 -21.40
C ARG A 68 1.10 -4.33 -20.00
N GLY A 69 2.23 -5.04 -19.86
CA GLY A 69 2.72 -5.52 -18.56
C GLY A 69 2.93 -4.38 -17.56
N LEU A 70 3.54 -3.27 -18.01
CA LEU A 70 3.69 -2.06 -17.21
C LEU A 70 2.32 -1.53 -16.70
N SER A 71 1.35 -1.44 -17.60
CA SER A 71 0.00 -0.93 -17.29
C SER A 71 -0.78 -1.87 -16.37
N SER A 72 -0.87 -3.17 -16.70
CA SER A 72 -1.66 -4.14 -15.96
C SER A 72 -1.05 -4.46 -14.60
N GLY A 73 0.27 -4.64 -14.53
CA GLY A 73 0.97 -4.92 -13.29
C GLY A 73 0.90 -3.77 -12.30
N SER A 74 1.11 -2.53 -12.77
CA SER A 74 0.96 -1.35 -11.90
C SER A 74 -0.49 -1.13 -11.47
N LEU A 75 -1.48 -1.42 -12.33
CA LEU A 75 -2.88 -1.24 -12.02
C LEU A 75 -3.32 -2.14 -10.85
N ARG A 76 -2.93 -3.43 -10.88
CA ARG A 76 -3.23 -4.39 -9.82
C ARG A 76 -2.43 -4.15 -8.56
N GLY A 77 -1.15 -3.82 -8.69
CA GLY A 77 -0.26 -3.57 -7.58
C GLY A 77 -0.32 -2.15 -7.01
N ALA A 78 -1.23 -1.28 -7.49
CA ALA A 78 -1.34 0.10 -7.04
C ALA A 78 -1.74 0.18 -5.57
N ARG A 79 -0.95 0.94 -4.79
CA ARG A 79 -1.16 1.16 -3.35
C ARG A 79 -1.13 2.64 -3.03
N GLY A 80 -2.02 3.07 -2.15
CA GLY A 80 -2.15 4.45 -1.74
C GLY A 80 -2.37 5.42 -2.92
N ASN A 81 -2.51 6.70 -2.64
CA ASN A 81 -2.74 7.73 -3.66
C ASN A 81 -1.57 7.83 -4.66
N SER A 82 -0.33 7.78 -4.16
CA SER A 82 0.88 7.93 -4.98
C SER A 82 1.07 6.75 -5.95
N GLY A 83 0.84 5.53 -5.49
CA GLY A 83 0.90 4.34 -6.34
C GLY A 83 -0.20 4.31 -7.40
N VAL A 84 -1.44 4.70 -7.03
CA VAL A 84 -2.54 4.79 -8.00
C VAL A 84 -2.25 5.85 -9.06
N ILE A 85 -1.76 7.03 -8.70
CA ILE A 85 -1.39 8.06 -9.68
C ILE A 85 -0.27 7.56 -10.60
N LEU A 86 0.76 6.90 -10.06
CA LEU A 86 1.83 6.28 -10.84
C LEU A 86 1.27 5.23 -11.83
N SER A 87 0.35 4.38 -11.37
CA SER A 87 -0.31 3.39 -12.24
C SER A 87 -1.07 4.02 -13.39
N GLN A 88 -1.74 5.15 -13.16
CA GLN A 88 -2.45 5.88 -14.21
C GLN A 88 -1.50 6.58 -15.20
N LEU A 89 -0.34 7.05 -14.75
CA LEU A 89 0.72 7.52 -15.65
C LEU A 89 1.21 6.38 -16.56
N PHE A 90 1.48 5.20 -16.02
CA PHE A 90 1.90 4.03 -16.79
C PHE A 90 0.82 3.56 -17.76
N ARG A 91 -0.45 3.53 -17.31
CA ARG A 91 -1.59 3.20 -18.17
C ARG A 91 -1.75 4.17 -19.34
N GLY A 92 -1.58 5.46 -19.09
CA GLY A 92 -1.62 6.47 -20.15
C GLY A 92 -0.46 6.34 -21.12
N PHE A 93 0.74 6.05 -20.63
CA PHE A 93 1.91 5.78 -21.47
C PHE A 93 1.65 4.60 -22.41
N TYR A 94 1.18 3.46 -21.89
CA TYR A 94 0.77 2.31 -22.70
C TYR A 94 -0.20 2.72 -23.82
N LYS A 95 -1.27 3.47 -23.48
CA LYS A 95 -2.25 3.92 -24.47
C LYS A 95 -1.64 4.78 -25.58
N GLY A 96 -0.57 5.52 -25.28
CA GLY A 96 0.12 6.37 -26.25
C GLY A 96 1.08 5.64 -27.18
N VAL A 97 1.60 4.45 -26.78
CA VAL A 97 2.68 3.77 -27.52
C VAL A 97 2.36 2.34 -27.97
N LYS A 98 1.24 1.75 -27.56
CA LYS A 98 0.90 0.33 -27.78
C LYS A 98 0.87 -0.13 -29.24
N ASP A 99 0.67 0.79 -30.18
CA ASP A 99 0.56 0.51 -31.60
C ASP A 99 1.88 0.70 -32.35
N GLN A 100 3.00 0.88 -31.61
CA GLN A 100 4.34 1.08 -32.16
C GLN A 100 5.15 -0.23 -32.09
N ASP A 101 5.92 -0.53 -33.14
CA ASP A 101 6.89 -1.65 -33.12
C ASP A 101 8.20 -1.25 -32.44
N VAL A 102 8.60 0.00 -32.60
CA VAL A 102 9.77 0.63 -31.96
C VAL A 102 9.40 2.03 -31.51
N LEU A 103 10.08 2.53 -30.47
CA LEU A 103 9.84 3.89 -29.99
C LEU A 103 10.84 4.88 -30.59
N THR A 104 10.34 6.05 -30.97
CA THR A 104 11.09 7.24 -31.33
C THR A 104 10.89 8.33 -30.26
N THR A 105 11.68 9.38 -30.28
CA THR A 105 11.50 10.52 -29.35
C THR A 105 10.09 11.11 -29.45
N GLU A 106 9.52 11.15 -30.68
CA GLU A 106 8.15 11.64 -30.91
C GLU A 106 7.10 10.72 -30.26
N THR A 107 7.23 9.38 -30.45
CA THR A 107 6.25 8.43 -29.89
C THR A 107 6.33 8.37 -28.35
N VAL A 108 7.52 8.50 -27.75
CA VAL A 108 7.68 8.61 -26.30
C VAL A 108 7.04 9.90 -25.79
N ALA A 109 7.21 11.02 -26.48
CA ALA A 109 6.58 12.29 -26.10
C ALA A 109 5.04 12.21 -26.16
N VAL A 110 4.48 11.50 -27.16
CA VAL A 110 3.03 11.20 -27.21
C VAL A 110 2.61 10.32 -26.03
N GLY A 111 3.41 9.31 -25.70
CA GLY A 111 3.20 8.46 -24.51
C GLY A 111 3.14 9.28 -23.23
N PHE A 112 4.09 10.18 -22.99
CA PHE A 112 4.12 11.05 -21.82
C PHE A 112 2.90 11.99 -21.76
N LYS A 113 2.51 12.58 -22.88
CA LYS A 113 1.29 13.39 -22.94
C LYS A 113 0.05 12.59 -22.55
N LYS A 114 -0.09 11.35 -23.09
CA LYS A 114 -1.19 10.47 -22.72
C LYS A 114 -1.15 10.03 -21.26
N ALA A 115 0.04 9.83 -20.70
CA ALA A 115 0.24 9.52 -19.29
C ALA A 115 -0.38 10.62 -18.41
N VAL A 116 -0.02 11.88 -18.67
CA VAL A 116 -0.54 13.04 -17.95
C VAL A 116 -2.06 13.17 -18.10
N GLU A 117 -2.59 13.09 -19.33
CA GLU A 117 -4.04 13.16 -19.58
C GLU A 117 -4.81 12.09 -18.79
N THR A 118 -4.24 10.88 -18.65
CA THR A 118 -4.89 9.76 -17.96
C THR A 118 -4.84 9.97 -16.44
N ALA A 119 -3.70 10.39 -15.89
CA ALA A 119 -3.55 10.63 -14.46
C ALA A 119 -4.41 11.80 -13.97
N TYR A 120 -4.47 12.92 -14.70
CA TYR A 120 -5.34 14.05 -14.33
C TYR A 120 -6.83 13.71 -14.36
N LYS A 121 -7.27 12.76 -15.19
CA LYS A 121 -8.67 12.31 -15.22
C LYS A 121 -9.01 11.41 -14.04
N ALA A 122 -8.03 10.72 -13.47
CA ALA A 122 -8.24 9.82 -12.35
C ALA A 122 -8.30 10.54 -10.99
N VAL A 123 -7.79 11.77 -10.91
CA VAL A 123 -7.75 12.54 -9.66
C VAL A 123 -8.87 13.59 -9.68
N MET A 124 -9.82 13.49 -8.76
CA MET A 124 -10.98 14.41 -8.72
C MET A 124 -10.59 15.87 -8.44
N LYS A 125 -9.60 16.08 -7.58
CA LYS A 125 -9.13 17.43 -7.18
C LYS A 125 -7.60 17.51 -7.33
N PRO A 126 -7.05 17.62 -8.57
CA PRO A 126 -5.61 17.71 -8.76
C PRO A 126 -5.06 18.99 -8.13
N LYS A 127 -3.95 18.86 -7.40
CA LYS A 127 -3.23 19.98 -6.79
C LYS A 127 -1.92 20.24 -7.52
N GLU A 128 -1.62 21.52 -7.79
CA GLU A 128 -0.32 21.91 -8.33
C GLU A 128 0.77 21.80 -7.24
N GLY A 129 2.02 21.56 -7.67
CA GLY A 129 3.13 21.31 -6.77
C GLY A 129 3.26 19.85 -6.32
N THR A 130 2.59 18.93 -7.01
CA THR A 130 2.62 17.47 -6.73
C THR A 130 3.19 16.68 -7.91
N ILE A 131 3.26 15.35 -7.79
CA ILE A 131 3.65 14.41 -8.87
C ILE A 131 2.97 14.75 -10.20
N LEU A 132 1.71 15.21 -10.17
CA LEU A 132 0.98 15.59 -11.38
C LEU A 132 1.61 16.79 -12.09
N THR A 133 2.07 17.80 -11.34
CA THR A 133 2.78 18.95 -11.90
C THR A 133 4.13 18.54 -12.49
N VAL A 134 4.88 17.70 -11.77
CA VAL A 134 6.16 17.16 -12.26
C VAL A 134 5.95 16.40 -13.57
N ALA A 135 4.97 15.49 -13.61
CA ALA A 135 4.64 14.73 -14.81
C ALA A 135 4.24 15.63 -16.00
N LYS A 136 3.39 16.65 -15.75
CA LYS A 136 2.89 17.57 -16.77
C LYS A 136 4.01 18.37 -17.42
N VAL A 137 4.85 19.03 -16.61
CA VAL A 137 5.95 19.87 -17.12
C VAL A 137 6.99 19.01 -17.83
N THR A 138 7.29 17.83 -17.30
CA THR A 138 8.17 16.85 -17.95
C THR A 138 7.64 16.42 -19.31
N ALA A 139 6.34 16.14 -19.44
CA ALA A 139 5.70 15.77 -20.70
C ALA A 139 5.70 16.93 -21.72
N GLU A 140 5.43 18.14 -21.28
CA GLU A 140 5.49 19.35 -22.13
C GLU A 140 6.91 19.55 -22.68
N LYS A 141 7.93 19.36 -21.83
CA LYS A 141 9.34 19.44 -22.27
C LYS A 141 9.69 18.32 -23.25
N ALA A 142 9.22 17.10 -23.00
CA ALA A 142 9.42 15.97 -23.92
C ALA A 142 8.84 16.27 -25.31
N VAL A 143 7.61 16.81 -25.37
CA VAL A 143 6.97 17.20 -26.64
C VAL A 143 7.76 18.31 -27.35
N TYR A 144 8.29 19.27 -26.60
CA TYR A 144 9.13 20.32 -27.20
C TYR A 144 10.46 19.76 -27.72
N CYS A 145 11.13 18.92 -26.93
CA CYS A 145 12.42 18.34 -27.27
C CYS A 145 12.33 17.42 -28.49
N ALA A 146 11.31 16.56 -28.56
CA ALA A 146 11.11 15.61 -29.67
C ALA A 146 11.00 16.28 -31.06
N ARG A 147 10.60 17.55 -31.12
CA ARG A 147 10.56 18.34 -32.37
C ARG A 147 11.93 18.77 -32.85
N ASN A 148 12.95 18.73 -31.97
CA ASN A 148 14.27 19.31 -32.22
C ASN A 148 15.38 18.26 -32.25
N THR A 149 15.16 17.08 -31.68
CA THR A 149 16.14 15.99 -31.68
C THR A 149 15.50 14.62 -31.85
N GLU A 150 16.14 13.77 -32.67
CA GLU A 150 15.82 12.35 -32.80
C GLU A 150 16.76 11.48 -31.95
N ASP A 151 17.75 12.10 -31.28
CA ASP A 151 18.71 11.37 -30.45
C ASP A 151 18.17 11.18 -29.04
N PHE A 152 18.02 9.91 -28.62
CA PHE A 152 17.46 9.57 -27.32
C PHE A 152 18.36 9.98 -26.14
N GLU A 153 19.67 10.02 -26.30
CA GLU A 153 20.57 10.42 -25.21
C GLU A 153 20.39 11.90 -24.89
N GLU A 154 20.36 12.76 -25.95
CA GLU A 154 20.09 14.17 -25.83
C GLU A 154 18.65 14.41 -25.30
N PHE A 155 17.66 13.72 -25.85
CA PHE A 155 16.28 13.80 -25.42
C PHE A 155 16.13 13.46 -23.94
N ALA A 156 16.66 12.33 -23.48
CA ALA A 156 16.58 11.87 -22.11
C ALA A 156 17.25 12.83 -21.11
N GLN A 157 18.43 13.36 -21.47
CA GLN A 157 19.14 14.34 -20.62
C GLN A 157 18.34 15.62 -20.45
N VAL A 158 17.72 16.13 -21.51
CA VAL A 158 16.91 17.35 -21.46
C VAL A 158 15.64 17.13 -20.64
N VAL A 159 14.96 15.98 -20.84
CA VAL A 159 13.71 15.65 -20.14
C VAL A 159 13.93 15.41 -18.65
N ILE A 160 14.96 14.65 -18.27
CA ILE A 160 15.24 14.38 -16.85
C ILE A 160 15.72 15.65 -16.12
N LYS A 161 16.46 16.53 -16.79
CA LYS A 161 16.86 17.82 -16.24
C LYS A 161 15.63 18.68 -15.92
N GLU A 162 14.67 18.79 -16.84
CA GLU A 162 13.43 19.53 -16.62
C GLU A 162 12.61 18.95 -15.47
N ALA A 163 12.52 17.60 -15.41
CA ALA A 163 11.82 16.90 -14.32
C ALA A 163 12.44 17.26 -12.95
N ASN A 164 13.77 17.30 -12.84
CA ASN A 164 14.45 17.75 -11.62
C ASN A 164 14.22 19.24 -11.33
N GLU A 165 14.28 20.09 -12.35
CA GLU A 165 14.09 21.53 -12.16
C GLU A 165 12.68 21.88 -11.67
N ILE A 166 11.64 21.21 -12.19
CA ILE A 166 10.27 21.43 -11.72
C ILE A 166 10.04 20.82 -10.34
N LEU A 167 10.64 19.66 -10.04
CA LEU A 167 10.59 19.04 -8.71
C LEU A 167 11.10 20.01 -7.64
N GLN A 168 12.24 20.68 -7.88
CA GLN A 168 12.80 21.68 -6.94
C GLN A 168 11.91 22.90 -6.76
N LYS A 169 10.93 23.14 -7.64
CA LYS A 169 9.97 24.25 -7.53
C LYS A 169 8.66 23.86 -6.86
N THR A 170 8.43 22.58 -6.55
CA THR A 170 7.20 22.14 -5.90
C THR A 170 6.93 22.84 -4.56
N PRO A 171 7.96 23.18 -3.72
CA PRO A 171 7.74 23.95 -2.49
C PRO A 171 7.24 25.39 -2.72
N GLU A 172 7.49 25.96 -3.91
CA GLU A 172 6.97 27.30 -4.25
C GLU A 172 5.47 27.29 -4.61
N MET A 173 4.93 26.09 -4.95
CA MET A 173 3.56 25.87 -5.40
C MET A 173 2.66 25.34 -4.28
N LEU A 174 3.21 24.59 -3.33
CA LEU A 174 2.48 23.97 -2.23
C LEU A 174 3.07 24.40 -0.88
N PRO A 175 2.37 25.27 -0.11
CA PRO A 175 2.90 25.88 1.10
C PRO A 175 3.43 24.89 2.15
N VAL A 176 2.75 23.75 2.36
CA VAL A 176 3.17 22.72 3.32
C VAL A 176 4.56 22.15 3.02
N LEU A 177 4.92 21.99 1.73
CA LEU A 177 6.25 21.54 1.32
C LEU A 177 7.31 22.59 1.63
N LYS A 178 6.96 23.87 1.46
CA LYS A 178 7.86 24.98 1.78
C LYS A 178 8.11 25.09 3.28
N GLU A 179 7.09 24.92 4.09
CA GLU A 179 7.19 24.93 5.55
C GLU A 179 8.05 23.78 6.07
N ALA A 180 7.86 22.58 5.51
CA ALA A 180 8.66 21.41 5.84
C ALA A 180 10.09 21.42 5.23
N GLY A 181 10.37 22.35 4.30
CA GLY A 181 11.67 22.44 3.63
C GLY A 181 11.99 21.25 2.71
N VAL A 182 10.96 20.59 2.16
CA VAL A 182 11.10 19.41 1.31
C VAL A 182 10.44 19.61 -0.05
N VAL A 183 10.80 18.77 -1.02
CA VAL A 183 10.11 18.65 -2.31
C VAL A 183 8.95 17.67 -2.23
N ASP A 184 8.08 17.62 -3.25
CA ASP A 184 7.00 16.64 -3.31
C ASP A 184 7.55 15.21 -3.40
N SER A 185 7.17 14.36 -2.45
CA SER A 185 7.62 12.97 -2.36
C SER A 185 7.22 12.12 -3.56
N GLY A 186 5.97 12.27 -4.04
CA GLY A 186 5.49 11.60 -5.25
C GLY A 186 6.23 12.05 -6.51
N GLY A 187 6.51 13.35 -6.61
CA GLY A 187 7.35 13.92 -7.68
C GLY A 187 8.77 13.40 -7.65
N GLN A 188 9.38 13.30 -6.46
CA GLN A 188 10.71 12.67 -6.29
C GLN A 188 10.69 11.23 -6.77
N GLY A 189 9.69 10.43 -6.36
CA GLY A 189 9.55 9.05 -6.80
C GLY A 189 9.42 8.92 -8.32
N LEU A 190 8.67 9.80 -8.98
CA LEU A 190 8.58 9.83 -10.44
C LEU A 190 9.92 10.15 -11.09
N VAL A 191 10.67 11.12 -10.55
CA VAL A 191 12.00 11.49 -11.05
C VAL A 191 12.99 10.34 -10.89
N GLU A 192 12.98 9.62 -9.75
CA GLU A 192 13.83 8.44 -9.55
C GLU A 192 13.51 7.32 -10.54
N PHE A 193 12.22 7.05 -10.79
CA PHE A 193 11.82 6.08 -11.81
C PHE A 193 12.33 6.48 -13.20
N LEU A 194 12.13 7.72 -13.61
CA LEU A 194 12.61 8.22 -14.91
C LEU A 194 14.13 8.19 -15.01
N GLN A 195 14.84 8.54 -13.94
CA GLN A 195 16.30 8.50 -13.91
C GLN A 195 16.83 7.06 -14.04
N GLY A 196 16.18 6.09 -13.38
CA GLY A 196 16.53 4.67 -13.54
C GLY A 196 16.32 4.15 -14.96
N ALA A 197 15.25 4.60 -15.62
CA ALA A 197 15.03 4.30 -17.03
C ALA A 197 16.12 4.92 -17.93
N VAL A 198 16.52 6.17 -17.67
CA VAL A 198 17.62 6.83 -18.39
C VAL A 198 18.96 6.15 -18.12
N ASP A 199 19.26 5.73 -16.91
CA ASP A 199 20.47 5.01 -16.56
C ASP A 199 20.60 3.70 -17.35
N ALA A 200 19.49 2.95 -17.49
CA ALA A 200 19.42 1.75 -18.31
C ALA A 200 19.60 2.06 -19.83
N LEU A 201 19.03 3.15 -20.33
CA LEU A 201 19.23 3.64 -21.69
C LEU A 201 20.71 3.93 -21.97
N MET A 202 21.43 4.50 -21.00
CA MET A 202 22.87 4.82 -21.08
C MET A 202 23.76 3.61 -20.87
N GLY A 203 23.20 2.40 -20.72
CA GLY A 203 23.95 1.16 -20.58
C GLY A 203 24.55 0.91 -19.20
N LYS A 204 24.06 1.59 -18.15
CA LYS A 204 24.38 1.20 -16.78
C LYS A 204 23.78 -0.17 -16.49
N GLU A 205 24.52 -1.03 -15.81
CA GLU A 205 24.02 -2.36 -15.45
C GLU A 205 22.80 -2.24 -14.54
N VAL A 206 21.71 -2.91 -14.95
CA VAL A 206 20.52 -3.09 -14.14
C VAL A 206 20.54 -4.54 -13.67
N ASP A 207 20.62 -4.75 -12.36
CA ASP A 207 20.52 -6.08 -11.79
C ASP A 207 19.10 -6.64 -12.01
N LEU A 208 18.97 -7.61 -12.90
CA LEU A 208 17.72 -8.29 -13.23
C LEU A 208 17.49 -9.54 -12.38
N SER A 209 18.45 -9.94 -11.54
CA SER A 209 18.45 -11.23 -10.85
C SER A 209 17.36 -11.34 -9.77
N SER A 210 16.91 -10.22 -9.24
CA SER A 210 15.87 -10.18 -8.19
C SER A 210 14.43 -10.13 -8.72
N ILE A 211 14.24 -10.03 -10.04
CA ILE A 211 12.94 -10.26 -10.66
C ILE A 211 12.86 -11.75 -10.95
N GLU A 212 12.30 -12.50 -10.01
CA GLU A 212 12.02 -13.92 -10.22
C GLU A 212 11.24 -14.07 -11.53
N LYS A 213 11.86 -14.72 -12.50
CA LYS A 213 11.15 -15.33 -13.63
C LYS A 213 10.31 -16.45 -13.04
N THR A 214 9.14 -16.10 -12.53
CA THR A 214 8.10 -17.10 -12.33
C THR A 214 7.82 -17.62 -13.75
N ALA A 215 8.30 -18.81 -14.05
CA ALA A 215 7.99 -19.49 -15.29
C ALA A 215 6.46 -19.48 -15.39
N VAL A 216 5.95 -18.71 -16.35
CA VAL A 216 4.54 -18.79 -16.73
C VAL A 216 4.36 -20.20 -17.24
N LYS A 217 3.86 -21.10 -16.40
CA LYS A 217 3.20 -22.28 -16.91
C LYS A 217 2.04 -21.74 -17.76
N PRO A 218 1.92 -22.17 -19.03
CA PRO A 218 0.72 -21.84 -19.79
C PRO A 218 -0.47 -22.27 -18.96
N ALA A 219 -1.52 -21.48 -18.97
CA ALA A 219 -2.79 -21.86 -18.40
C ALA A 219 -3.17 -23.21 -18.98
N ALA A 220 -2.77 -24.28 -18.34
CA ALA A 220 -3.24 -25.61 -18.59
C ALA A 220 -4.62 -25.63 -17.95
N THR A 221 -5.64 -25.63 -18.79
CA THR A 221 -6.86 -26.36 -18.51
C THR A 221 -6.47 -27.82 -18.25
N ALA A 222 -6.07 -28.12 -17.04
CA ALA A 222 -5.97 -29.46 -16.51
C ALA A 222 -6.17 -29.33 -15.01
N SER A 223 -7.28 -29.88 -14.54
CA SER A 223 -7.53 -30.25 -13.17
C SER A 223 -6.33 -31.05 -12.65
N GLU A 224 -5.38 -30.39 -11.98
CA GLU A 224 -4.49 -31.12 -11.07
C GLU A 224 -5.37 -31.52 -9.88
N ALA A 225 -5.47 -32.82 -9.66
CA ALA A 225 -6.12 -33.37 -8.48
C ALA A 225 -5.51 -32.72 -7.23
N PRO A 226 -6.32 -32.40 -6.20
CA PRO A 226 -5.81 -31.79 -4.97
C PRO A 226 -4.69 -32.66 -4.42
N LEU A 227 -3.53 -32.04 -4.14
CA LEU A 227 -2.45 -32.72 -3.40
C LEU A 227 -3.05 -33.23 -2.09
N GLU A 228 -3.01 -34.54 -1.87
CA GLU A 228 -3.47 -35.10 -0.59
C GLU A 228 -2.49 -34.69 0.53
N GLU A 229 -2.97 -34.51 1.77
CA GLU A 229 -2.15 -34.19 2.96
C GLU A 229 -0.90 -35.10 3.08
N LYS A 230 -0.97 -36.28 2.49
CA LYS A 230 0.12 -37.29 2.41
C LYS A 230 1.29 -36.85 1.51
N ASP A 231 1.09 -35.87 0.64
CA ASP A 231 2.10 -35.37 -0.29
C ASP A 231 2.97 -34.28 0.33
N ILE A 232 2.55 -33.67 1.47
CA ILE A 232 3.35 -32.70 2.23
C ILE A 232 4.37 -33.45 3.08
N LYS A 233 5.55 -33.68 2.49
CA LYS A 233 6.64 -34.43 3.11
C LYS A 233 7.21 -33.70 4.35
N PHE A 234 7.37 -32.38 4.27
CA PHE A 234 7.85 -31.52 5.34
C PHE A 234 6.75 -30.52 5.71
N GLY A 235 6.37 -30.50 6.99
CA GLY A 235 5.15 -29.85 7.45
C GLY A 235 5.29 -28.39 7.86
N TYR A 236 6.50 -27.88 8.01
CA TYR A 236 6.73 -26.52 8.50
C TYR A 236 7.60 -25.72 7.53
N CYS A 237 7.10 -24.58 7.08
CA CYS A 237 7.90 -23.53 6.49
C CYS A 237 8.59 -22.76 7.62
N THR A 238 9.91 -22.68 7.58
CA THR A 238 10.71 -22.07 8.65
C THR A 238 11.64 -21.04 8.04
N GLU A 239 11.45 -19.78 8.40
CA GLU A 239 12.22 -18.64 7.93
C GLU A 239 12.83 -17.90 9.13
N PHE A 240 14.07 -17.45 8.99
CA PHE A 240 14.73 -16.55 9.94
C PHE A 240 15.97 -15.91 9.33
N ILE A 241 16.40 -14.82 9.97
CA ILE A 241 17.66 -14.16 9.65
C ILE A 241 18.63 -14.39 10.82
N VAL A 242 19.85 -14.80 10.52
CA VAL A 242 20.94 -14.88 11.48
C VAL A 242 21.79 -13.63 11.36
N MET A 243 21.94 -12.87 12.44
CA MET A 243 22.87 -11.74 12.53
C MET A 243 24.23 -12.28 12.97
N THR A 244 25.21 -12.26 12.07
CA THR A 244 26.55 -12.80 12.33
C THR A 244 27.47 -11.71 12.87
N LYS A 245 28.47 -12.09 13.68
CA LYS A 245 29.49 -11.14 14.19
C LYS A 245 30.66 -10.92 13.24
N GLU A 246 30.80 -11.83 12.29
CA GLU A 246 31.88 -11.83 11.30
C GLU A 246 31.30 -12.35 9.97
N GLU A 247 31.90 -11.93 8.87
CA GLU A 247 31.56 -12.42 7.53
C GLU A 247 31.76 -13.94 7.44
N ILE A 248 30.76 -14.65 6.94
CA ILE A 248 30.75 -16.11 6.84
C ILE A 248 31.37 -16.53 5.50
N SER A 249 32.29 -17.48 5.55
CA SER A 249 32.89 -18.04 4.34
C SER A 249 31.90 -18.85 3.51
N MET A 250 32.09 -18.90 2.19
CA MET A 250 31.30 -19.77 1.29
C MET A 250 31.29 -21.25 1.72
N GLU A 251 32.34 -21.71 2.38
CA GLU A 251 32.44 -23.09 2.90
C GLU A 251 31.50 -23.30 4.09
N GLU A 252 31.34 -22.32 4.97
CA GLU A 252 30.43 -22.38 6.11
C GLU A 252 28.97 -22.22 5.68
N GLU A 253 28.70 -21.34 4.73
CA GLU A 253 27.39 -21.23 4.09
C GLU A 253 26.96 -22.57 3.46
N GLN A 254 27.88 -23.23 2.74
CA GLN A 254 27.59 -24.53 2.14
C GLN A 254 27.36 -25.62 3.21
N LYS A 255 28.16 -25.61 4.30
CA LYS A 255 27.89 -26.54 5.44
C LYS A 255 26.54 -26.32 6.08
N PHE A 256 26.07 -25.08 6.13
CA PHE A 256 24.72 -24.79 6.65
C PHE A 256 23.65 -25.30 5.68
N LYS A 257 23.80 -25.07 4.37
CA LYS A 257 22.92 -25.65 3.34
C LYS A 257 22.86 -27.19 3.42
N ASP A 258 24.03 -27.82 3.52
CA ASP A 258 24.13 -29.29 3.61
C ASP A 258 23.43 -29.84 4.86
N PHE A 259 23.53 -29.15 6.00
CA PHE A 259 22.83 -29.51 7.22
C PHE A 259 21.32 -29.43 7.04
N LEU A 260 20.81 -28.33 6.46
CA LEU A 260 19.39 -28.14 6.21
C LEU A 260 18.83 -29.15 5.20
N MET A 261 19.61 -29.52 4.16
CA MET A 261 19.27 -30.60 3.21
C MET A 261 19.08 -31.96 3.90
N GLY A 262 19.78 -32.18 5.03
CA GLY A 262 19.61 -33.40 5.83
C GLY A 262 18.31 -33.45 6.62
N ILE A 263 17.62 -32.34 6.84
CA ILE A 263 16.40 -32.25 7.68
C ILE A 263 15.19 -31.67 6.97
N GLY A 264 15.30 -31.23 5.71
CA GLY A 264 14.23 -30.55 4.98
C GLY A 264 14.44 -30.50 3.47
N ASP A 265 13.58 -29.76 2.79
CA ASP A 265 13.69 -29.39 1.38
C ASP A 265 13.34 -27.90 1.17
N SER A 266 13.28 -27.43 -0.08
CA SER A 266 12.99 -26.03 -0.44
C SER A 266 13.91 -25.04 0.30
N ILE A 267 15.21 -25.37 0.33
CA ILE A 267 16.19 -24.68 1.15
C ILE A 267 16.75 -23.45 0.42
N VAL A 268 16.66 -22.30 1.06
CA VAL A 268 17.36 -21.08 0.67
C VAL A 268 18.24 -20.66 1.84
N VAL A 269 19.54 -20.55 1.63
CA VAL A 269 20.49 -19.95 2.55
C VAL A 269 21.32 -18.97 1.75
N VAL A 270 21.29 -17.72 2.12
CA VAL A 270 22.05 -16.64 1.47
C VAL A 270 22.77 -15.86 2.56
N ALA A 271 24.09 -15.87 2.50
CA ALA A 271 24.94 -15.06 3.38
C ALA A 271 25.32 -13.75 2.66
N ASP A 272 25.21 -12.62 3.36
CA ASP A 272 25.61 -11.30 2.90
C ASP A 272 26.17 -10.51 4.08
N GLU A 273 27.40 -10.02 3.97
CA GLU A 273 28.17 -9.29 4.98
C GLU A 273 28.02 -9.85 6.41
N ASP A 274 27.07 -9.34 7.19
CA ASP A 274 26.83 -9.66 8.61
C ASP A 274 25.51 -10.41 8.86
N ILE A 275 24.81 -10.88 7.79
CA ILE A 275 23.54 -11.61 7.90
C ILE A 275 23.54 -12.90 7.09
N ILE A 276 22.74 -13.90 7.56
CA ILE A 276 22.37 -15.07 6.75
C ILE A 276 20.83 -15.14 6.74
N LYS A 277 20.24 -15.07 5.57
CA LYS A 277 18.82 -15.35 5.38
C LYS A 277 18.61 -16.85 5.17
N VAL A 278 17.72 -17.44 5.95
CA VAL A 278 17.42 -18.89 5.93
C VAL A 278 15.92 -19.09 5.66
N HIS A 279 15.63 -20.00 4.71
CA HIS A 279 14.31 -20.57 4.48
C HIS A 279 14.46 -22.07 4.30
N VAL A 280 13.61 -22.87 4.96
CA VAL A 280 13.62 -24.33 4.82
C VAL A 280 12.23 -24.92 5.13
N HIS A 281 11.78 -25.87 4.30
CA HIS A 281 10.65 -26.72 4.63
C HIS A 281 11.13 -27.93 5.40
N THR A 282 10.70 -28.09 6.66
CA THR A 282 11.22 -29.15 7.54
C THR A 282 10.15 -29.68 8.50
N ASN A 283 10.35 -30.89 9.01
CA ASN A 283 9.57 -31.39 10.16
C ASN A 283 10.27 -31.10 11.51
N HIS A 284 11.42 -30.41 11.47
CA HIS A 284 12.26 -30.16 12.63
C HIS A 284 12.70 -28.68 12.69
N PRO A 285 11.74 -27.70 12.76
CA PRO A 285 12.06 -26.28 12.79
C PRO A 285 13.04 -25.92 13.91
N GLY A 286 12.91 -26.54 15.09
CA GLY A 286 13.82 -26.33 16.21
C GLY A 286 15.29 -26.66 15.89
N LYS A 287 15.54 -27.69 15.05
CA LYS A 287 16.93 -28.03 14.64
C LYS A 287 17.51 -27.00 13.68
N ALA A 288 16.68 -26.46 12.80
CA ALA A 288 17.12 -25.39 11.89
C ALA A 288 17.48 -24.12 12.69
N ILE A 289 16.66 -23.75 13.65
CA ILE A 289 16.88 -22.64 14.58
C ILE A 289 18.14 -22.85 15.42
N GLU A 290 18.28 -24.03 16.06
CA GLU A 290 19.45 -24.38 16.88
C GLU A 290 20.75 -24.30 16.05
N LYS A 291 20.70 -24.74 14.79
CA LYS A 291 21.84 -24.62 13.89
C LYS A 291 22.12 -23.17 13.51
N GLY A 292 21.10 -22.36 13.25
CA GLY A 292 21.24 -20.92 13.00
C GLY A 292 21.92 -20.19 14.16
N LEU A 293 21.54 -20.49 15.40
CA LEU A 293 22.13 -19.92 16.61
C LEU A 293 23.63 -20.21 16.75
N THR A 294 24.18 -21.23 16.08
CA THR A 294 25.62 -21.47 16.08
C THR A 294 26.42 -20.45 15.27
N TYR A 295 25.76 -19.68 14.41
CA TYR A 295 26.37 -18.64 13.57
C TYR A 295 26.17 -17.22 14.12
N GLY A 296 25.06 -16.98 14.87
CA GLY A 296 24.76 -15.67 15.42
C GLY A 296 23.41 -15.57 16.12
N GLU A 297 22.98 -14.35 16.37
CA GLU A 297 21.68 -14.04 16.95
C GLU A 297 20.58 -14.14 15.88
N LEU A 298 19.37 -14.58 16.24
CA LEU A 298 18.26 -14.74 15.30
C LEU A 298 17.29 -13.58 15.40
N THR A 299 16.81 -13.12 14.24
CA THR A 299 15.73 -12.14 14.09
C THR A 299 14.77 -12.56 12.98
N ASN A 300 13.60 -11.92 12.90
CA ASN A 300 12.56 -12.17 11.90
C ASN A 300 12.22 -13.67 11.76
N MET A 301 11.98 -14.33 12.90
CA MET A 301 11.65 -15.75 12.91
C MET A 301 10.17 -15.94 12.57
N LYS A 302 9.91 -16.77 11.55
CA LYS A 302 8.57 -17.19 11.14
C LYS A 302 8.53 -18.71 10.97
N ILE A 303 7.51 -19.36 11.54
CA ILE A 303 7.30 -20.80 11.40
C ILE A 303 5.81 -21.03 11.13
N ASP A 304 5.51 -21.42 9.89
CA ASP A 304 4.13 -21.70 9.45
C ASP A 304 3.91 -23.21 9.34
N ASN A 305 2.75 -23.67 9.78
CA ASN A 305 2.35 -25.08 9.63
C ASN A 305 1.63 -25.29 8.30
N MET A 306 2.37 -25.65 7.26
CA MET A 306 1.83 -25.88 5.90
C MET A 306 0.74 -26.95 5.82
N ARG A 307 0.69 -27.90 6.77
CA ARG A 307 -0.41 -28.89 6.86
C ARG A 307 -1.68 -28.26 7.39
N GLU A 308 -1.57 -27.27 8.26
CA GLU A 308 -2.69 -26.53 8.81
C GLU A 308 -3.26 -25.59 7.75
N GLU A 309 -2.42 -24.81 7.07
CA GLU A 309 -2.80 -24.01 5.90
C GLU A 309 -3.45 -24.86 4.80
N HIS A 310 -2.91 -26.06 4.55
CA HIS A 310 -3.49 -26.96 3.56
C HIS A 310 -4.84 -27.51 4.02
N ARG A 311 -5.01 -27.83 5.30
CA ARG A 311 -6.30 -28.26 5.87
C ARG A 311 -7.32 -27.13 5.87
N GLU A 312 -6.90 -25.90 6.17
CA GLU A 312 -7.77 -24.73 6.06
C GLU A 312 -8.20 -24.50 4.62
N ARG A 313 -7.27 -24.57 3.64
CA ARG A 313 -7.60 -24.52 2.21
C ARG A 313 -8.53 -25.66 1.78
N LEU A 314 -8.27 -26.91 2.21
CA LEU A 314 -9.15 -28.06 1.91
C LEU A 314 -10.51 -27.92 2.58
N ASN A 315 -10.56 -27.39 3.80
CA ASN A 315 -11.82 -27.13 4.50
C ASN A 315 -12.59 -25.99 3.80
N LEU A 316 -11.91 -24.97 3.31
CA LEU A 316 -12.50 -23.91 2.47
C LEU A 316 -12.98 -24.49 1.14
N THR A 317 -12.14 -25.25 0.42
CA THR A 317 -12.50 -25.87 -0.87
C THR A 317 -13.59 -26.95 -0.72
N GLN A 318 -13.58 -27.76 0.34
CA GLN A 318 -14.65 -28.73 0.62
C GLN A 318 -15.92 -28.06 1.15
N ALA A 319 -15.80 -26.92 1.82
CA ALA A 319 -16.95 -26.11 2.18
C ALA A 319 -17.57 -25.42 0.93
N GLU A 320 -16.75 -25.04 -0.04
CA GLU A 320 -17.19 -24.51 -1.33
C GLU A 320 -17.83 -25.59 -2.22
N GLU A 321 -17.26 -26.83 -2.29
CA GLU A 321 -17.81 -27.93 -3.10
C GLU A 321 -19.06 -28.59 -2.48
N SER A 322 -19.33 -28.41 -1.19
CA SER A 322 -20.44 -29.06 -0.47
C SER A 322 -21.60 -28.15 -0.09
N LYS A 323 -21.50 -26.85 -0.29
CA LYS A 323 -22.64 -25.95 -0.13
C LYS A 323 -23.43 -25.90 -1.44
N PRO A 324 -24.78 -26.10 -1.42
CA PRO A 324 -25.60 -25.58 -2.48
C PRO A 324 -25.26 -24.09 -2.59
N GLU A 325 -25.12 -23.55 -3.80
CA GLU A 325 -24.96 -22.12 -4.01
C GLU A 325 -25.99 -21.40 -3.16
N GLU A 326 -25.56 -20.80 -2.07
CA GLU A 326 -26.44 -19.95 -1.29
C GLU A 326 -26.83 -18.80 -2.22
N PRO A 327 -28.12 -18.45 -2.32
CA PRO A 327 -28.53 -17.30 -3.14
C PRO A 327 -27.71 -16.09 -2.71
N ARG A 328 -27.26 -15.30 -3.68
CA ARG A 328 -26.56 -14.04 -3.40
C ARG A 328 -27.39 -13.23 -2.43
N LYS A 329 -26.74 -12.66 -1.41
CA LYS A 329 -27.36 -11.65 -0.56
C LYS A 329 -27.64 -10.39 -1.39
N ASP A 330 -28.62 -9.61 -1.03
CA ASP A 330 -28.87 -8.33 -1.69
C ASP A 330 -27.68 -7.39 -1.47
N PHE A 331 -27.14 -7.37 -0.23
CA PHE A 331 -26.04 -6.51 0.20
C PHE A 331 -24.95 -7.26 0.93
N GLY A 332 -23.72 -6.78 0.80
CA GLY A 332 -22.56 -7.25 1.55
C GLY A 332 -21.55 -6.13 1.77
N PHE A 333 -20.65 -6.31 2.74
CA PHE A 333 -19.73 -5.28 3.20
C PHE A 333 -18.28 -5.75 3.15
N VAL A 334 -17.40 -4.88 2.66
CA VAL A 334 -15.95 -4.97 2.77
C VAL A 334 -15.46 -3.76 3.55
N ALA A 335 -14.73 -3.95 4.63
CA ALA A 335 -14.11 -2.85 5.38
C ALA A 335 -12.59 -3.04 5.48
N VAL A 336 -11.86 -1.93 5.43
CA VAL A 336 -10.44 -1.92 5.78
C VAL A 336 -10.30 -1.58 7.26
N SER A 337 -9.55 -2.39 8.00
CA SER A 337 -9.38 -2.24 9.43
C SER A 337 -8.03 -2.76 9.90
N ILE A 338 -7.58 -2.26 11.04
CA ILE A 338 -6.39 -2.74 11.75
C ILE A 338 -6.63 -2.71 13.25
N GLY A 339 -6.18 -3.75 13.92
CA GLY A 339 -6.42 -3.96 15.35
C GLY A 339 -7.49 -5.02 15.61
N GLN A 340 -7.21 -5.91 16.58
CA GLN A 340 -8.08 -7.05 16.86
C GLN A 340 -9.49 -6.60 17.28
N GLY A 341 -9.57 -5.60 18.18
CA GLY A 341 -10.86 -5.10 18.67
C GLY A 341 -11.66 -4.41 17.57
N MET A 342 -11.02 -3.59 16.73
CA MET A 342 -11.69 -2.97 15.58
C MET A 342 -12.23 -4.03 14.60
N ASN A 343 -11.45 -5.08 14.33
CA ASN A 343 -11.88 -6.18 13.49
C ASN A 343 -13.10 -6.92 14.08
N ASP A 344 -13.14 -7.09 15.40
CA ASP A 344 -14.24 -7.75 16.07
C ASP A 344 -15.52 -6.88 16.04
N ILE A 345 -15.40 -5.57 16.23
CA ILE A 345 -16.52 -4.62 16.06
C ILE A 345 -17.12 -4.71 14.64
N PHE A 346 -16.29 -4.66 13.59
CA PHE A 346 -16.79 -4.78 12.23
C PHE A 346 -17.47 -6.13 11.94
N ARG A 347 -16.95 -7.23 12.51
CA ARG A 347 -17.58 -8.55 12.37
C ARG A 347 -18.95 -8.61 13.07
N GLU A 348 -19.06 -8.02 14.26
CA GLU A 348 -20.31 -7.94 15.00
C GLU A 348 -21.37 -7.08 14.27
N LEU A 349 -20.91 -6.05 13.56
CA LEU A 349 -21.75 -5.21 12.70
C LEU A 349 -22.13 -5.89 11.36
N GLY A 350 -21.61 -7.10 11.08
CA GLY A 350 -22.00 -7.89 9.92
C GLY A 350 -21.15 -7.65 8.66
N VAL A 351 -19.94 -7.12 8.79
CA VAL A 351 -19.00 -7.03 7.66
C VAL A 351 -18.60 -8.42 7.19
N ASP A 352 -18.80 -8.70 5.89
CA ASP A 352 -18.55 -10.01 5.28
C ASP A 352 -17.05 -10.28 5.07
N TYR A 353 -16.28 -9.24 4.77
CA TYR A 353 -14.83 -9.37 4.53
C TYR A 353 -14.05 -8.18 5.09
N LEU A 354 -12.99 -8.48 5.84
CA LEU A 354 -12.07 -7.47 6.37
C LEU A 354 -10.74 -7.54 5.64
N ILE A 355 -10.27 -6.38 5.19
CA ILE A 355 -8.93 -6.21 4.64
C ILE A 355 -8.06 -5.62 5.75
N GLU A 356 -7.05 -6.37 6.21
CA GLU A 356 -6.10 -5.85 7.19
C GLU A 356 -5.14 -4.83 6.56
N GLY A 357 -5.02 -3.67 7.15
CA GLY A 357 -4.13 -2.61 6.70
C GLY A 357 -4.67 -1.21 6.96
N GLY A 358 -4.06 -0.23 6.31
CA GLY A 358 -4.56 1.16 6.31
C GLY A 358 -3.74 2.15 7.12
N GLN A 359 -2.81 1.72 7.95
CA GLN A 359 -1.94 2.62 8.74
C GLN A 359 -0.51 2.63 8.18
N THR A 360 0.16 1.49 8.20
CA THR A 360 1.55 1.35 7.74
C THR A 360 1.68 0.69 6.38
N MET A 361 0.62 0.00 5.93
CA MET A 361 0.58 -0.69 4.65
C MET A 361 -0.81 -0.57 4.02
N ASN A 362 -0.92 0.24 2.97
CA ASN A 362 -2.17 0.38 2.23
C ASN A 362 -2.44 -0.88 1.39
N PRO A 363 -3.66 -1.46 1.45
CA PRO A 363 -4.05 -2.55 0.57
C PRO A 363 -3.96 -2.14 -0.90
N SER A 364 -3.63 -3.10 -1.76
CA SER A 364 -3.58 -2.89 -3.20
C SER A 364 -4.97 -2.94 -3.82
N THR A 365 -5.08 -2.47 -5.06
CA THR A 365 -6.28 -2.68 -5.88
C THR A 365 -6.61 -4.17 -6.03
N GLU A 366 -5.60 -5.05 -6.08
CA GLU A 366 -5.78 -6.51 -6.13
C GLU A 366 -6.36 -7.06 -4.83
N ASP A 367 -5.92 -6.57 -3.67
CA ASP A 367 -6.48 -6.95 -2.37
C ASP A 367 -7.98 -6.57 -2.29
N MET A 368 -8.36 -5.39 -2.82
CA MET A 368 -9.76 -4.96 -2.92
C MET A 368 -10.57 -5.86 -3.86
N LEU A 369 -10.03 -6.21 -5.03
CA LEU A 369 -10.70 -7.10 -5.98
C LEU A 369 -10.93 -8.49 -5.37
N ASN A 370 -9.94 -9.05 -4.70
CA ASN A 370 -10.05 -10.33 -4.02
C ASN A 370 -11.12 -10.28 -2.90
N ALA A 371 -11.18 -9.21 -2.13
CA ALA A 371 -12.20 -9.03 -1.09
C ALA A 371 -13.61 -8.96 -1.68
N ILE A 372 -13.80 -8.18 -2.75
CA ILE A 372 -15.08 -8.08 -3.46
C ILE A 372 -15.52 -9.45 -4.00
N GLU A 373 -14.58 -10.24 -4.54
CA GLU A 373 -14.86 -11.57 -5.09
C GLU A 373 -15.37 -12.53 -3.99
N GLN A 374 -14.80 -12.46 -2.79
CA GLN A 374 -15.16 -13.31 -1.66
C GLN A 374 -16.56 -13.00 -1.07
N VAL A 375 -17.09 -11.81 -1.28
CA VAL A 375 -18.42 -11.43 -0.78
C VAL A 375 -19.50 -11.90 -1.74
N ASN A 376 -20.35 -12.85 -1.33
CA ASN A 376 -21.45 -13.39 -2.15
C ASN A 376 -22.71 -12.50 -2.07
N ALA A 377 -22.63 -11.30 -2.65
CA ALA A 377 -23.73 -10.31 -2.68
C ALA A 377 -23.91 -9.71 -4.08
N GLU A 378 -25.11 -9.18 -4.37
CA GLU A 378 -25.40 -8.43 -5.59
C GLU A 378 -24.78 -7.04 -5.54
N THR A 379 -24.94 -6.36 -4.40
CA THR A 379 -24.30 -5.07 -4.12
C THR A 379 -23.27 -5.23 -2.99
N VAL A 380 -22.06 -4.72 -3.20
CA VAL A 380 -20.98 -4.74 -2.20
C VAL A 380 -20.60 -3.31 -1.84
N PHE A 381 -20.83 -2.94 -0.59
CA PHE A 381 -20.37 -1.68 -0.02
C PHE A 381 -18.93 -1.81 0.46
N ILE A 382 -18.08 -0.86 0.08
CA ILE A 382 -16.67 -0.80 0.52
C ILE A 382 -16.47 0.40 1.42
N LEU A 383 -15.91 0.15 2.59
CA LEU A 383 -15.54 1.13 3.60
C LEU A 383 -14.01 1.21 3.68
N PRO A 384 -13.36 2.14 2.98
CA PRO A 384 -11.90 2.24 2.92
C PRO A 384 -11.27 2.63 4.26
N ASN A 385 -11.97 3.43 5.08
CA ASN A 385 -11.55 3.88 6.42
C ASN A 385 -10.18 4.58 6.47
N ASN A 386 -9.71 5.05 5.31
CA ASN A 386 -8.46 5.80 5.16
C ASN A 386 -8.47 6.59 3.84
N LYS A 387 -8.11 7.86 3.89
CA LYS A 387 -8.03 8.78 2.71
C LYS A 387 -7.14 8.22 1.58
N ASN A 388 -6.07 7.48 1.93
CA ASN A 388 -5.11 6.92 0.97
C ASN A 388 -5.64 5.68 0.23
N ILE A 389 -6.71 5.06 0.72
CA ILE A 389 -7.27 3.81 0.19
C ILE A 389 -8.44 4.07 -0.76
N ILE A 390 -9.19 5.17 -0.60
CA ILE A 390 -10.36 5.51 -1.41
C ILE A 390 -10.07 5.39 -2.90
N LEU A 391 -8.91 5.87 -3.33
CA LEU A 391 -8.54 5.86 -4.75
C LEU A 391 -8.29 4.44 -5.27
N ALA A 392 -7.68 3.56 -4.47
CA ALA A 392 -7.47 2.16 -4.81
C ALA A 392 -8.80 1.39 -4.85
N ALA A 393 -9.72 1.66 -3.91
CA ALA A 393 -11.08 1.11 -3.91
C ALA A 393 -11.87 1.55 -5.15
N THR A 394 -11.82 2.85 -5.53
CA THR A 394 -12.44 3.37 -6.74
C THR A 394 -11.86 2.72 -8.01
N GLN A 395 -10.57 2.45 -8.02
CA GLN A 395 -9.94 1.75 -9.13
C GLN A 395 -10.42 0.29 -9.20
N ALA A 396 -10.53 -0.41 -8.07
CA ALA A 396 -11.08 -1.76 -8.01
C ALA A 396 -12.55 -1.79 -8.49
N GLN A 397 -13.40 -0.88 -8.02
CA GLN A 397 -14.79 -0.73 -8.50
C GLN A 397 -14.85 -0.69 -10.03
N SER A 398 -13.96 0.06 -10.69
CA SER A 398 -13.96 0.20 -12.15
C SER A 398 -13.57 -1.08 -12.91
N LEU A 399 -13.10 -2.11 -12.25
CA LEU A 399 -12.64 -3.38 -12.82
C LEU A 399 -13.62 -4.54 -12.56
N VAL A 400 -14.64 -4.34 -11.73
CA VAL A 400 -15.67 -5.33 -11.43
C VAL A 400 -16.84 -5.15 -12.40
N GLU A 401 -17.30 -6.23 -13.03
CA GLU A 401 -18.39 -6.21 -14.01
C GLU A 401 -19.63 -7.00 -13.58
N ASP A 402 -19.49 -7.92 -12.62
CA ASP A 402 -20.52 -8.91 -12.25
C ASP A 402 -21.27 -8.57 -10.95
N LYS A 403 -20.87 -7.51 -10.26
CA LYS A 403 -21.47 -7.01 -9.01
C LYS A 403 -21.61 -5.49 -9.06
N ASN A 404 -22.62 -4.98 -8.35
CA ASN A 404 -22.70 -3.56 -8.07
C ASN A 404 -21.77 -3.24 -6.90
N VAL A 405 -20.73 -2.45 -7.13
CA VAL A 405 -19.77 -2.05 -6.08
C VAL A 405 -20.00 -0.57 -5.75
N VAL A 406 -20.27 -0.29 -4.48
CA VAL A 406 -20.53 1.06 -3.96
C VAL A 406 -19.44 1.42 -2.95
N ILE A 407 -18.81 2.58 -3.12
CA ILE A 407 -17.78 3.05 -2.20
C ILE A 407 -18.35 4.14 -1.31
N ILE A 408 -18.39 3.86 -0.02
CA ILE A 408 -18.67 4.88 0.99
C ILE A 408 -17.33 5.51 1.36
N PRO A 409 -17.10 6.79 1.09
CA PRO A 409 -15.76 7.39 1.15
C PRO A 409 -15.30 7.69 2.59
N THR A 410 -15.40 6.70 3.47
CA THR A 410 -14.94 6.78 4.85
C THR A 410 -13.44 7.03 4.92
N THR A 411 -13.03 7.99 5.71
CA THR A 411 -11.62 8.40 5.85
C THR A 411 -11.00 7.91 7.14
N THR A 412 -11.83 7.41 8.07
CA THR A 412 -11.43 6.90 9.38
C THR A 412 -12.26 5.66 9.75
N VAL A 413 -11.73 4.85 10.67
CA VAL A 413 -12.43 3.66 11.16
C VAL A 413 -13.75 4.01 11.86
N PRO A 414 -13.82 5.03 12.74
CA PRO A 414 -15.09 5.45 13.33
C PRO A 414 -16.15 5.79 12.28
N GLN A 415 -15.81 6.55 11.24
CA GLN A 415 -16.74 6.82 10.13
C GLN A 415 -17.28 5.53 9.49
N GLY A 416 -16.43 4.50 9.34
CA GLY A 416 -16.87 3.21 8.82
C GLY A 416 -17.85 2.48 9.75
N ILE A 417 -17.64 2.57 11.05
CA ILE A 417 -18.53 1.99 12.05
C ILE A 417 -19.91 2.69 12.00
N SER A 418 -19.93 4.01 12.05
CA SER A 418 -21.18 4.79 12.01
C SER A 418 -21.93 4.60 10.69
N ALA A 419 -21.21 4.51 9.56
CA ALA A 419 -21.81 4.22 8.25
C ALA A 419 -22.57 2.88 8.25
N ILE A 420 -21.98 1.80 8.82
CA ILE A 420 -22.66 0.49 8.87
C ILE A 420 -23.86 0.51 9.81
N ILE A 421 -23.77 1.21 10.93
CA ILE A 421 -24.88 1.34 11.88
C ILE A 421 -26.08 2.03 11.21
N GLY A 422 -25.83 2.98 10.31
CA GLY A 422 -26.87 3.67 9.56
C GLY A 422 -27.43 2.94 8.34
N PHE A 423 -26.94 1.74 8.03
CA PHE A 423 -27.43 0.93 6.91
C PHE A 423 -28.85 0.40 7.19
N ASP A 424 -29.76 0.59 6.22
CA ASP A 424 -31.11 0.04 6.26
C ASP A 424 -31.25 -1.12 5.26
N PRO A 425 -31.45 -2.37 5.75
CA PRO A 425 -31.58 -3.53 4.86
C PRO A 425 -32.88 -3.53 4.02
N GLU A 426 -33.86 -2.66 4.33
CA GLU A 426 -35.10 -2.53 3.56
C GLU A 426 -35.04 -1.45 2.47
N ALA A 427 -34.00 -0.58 2.51
CA ALA A 427 -33.75 0.45 1.51
C ALA A 427 -32.96 -0.11 0.32
N ASP A 428 -33.03 0.58 -0.83
CA ASP A 428 -32.20 0.20 -1.98
C ASP A 428 -30.74 0.68 -1.85
N ALA A 429 -29.90 0.30 -2.83
CA ALA A 429 -28.47 0.61 -2.78
C ALA A 429 -28.17 2.11 -2.88
N GLU A 430 -28.95 2.88 -3.66
CA GLU A 430 -28.76 4.32 -3.85
C GLU A 430 -29.17 5.08 -2.57
N GLU A 431 -30.29 4.71 -1.96
CA GLU A 431 -30.77 5.29 -0.71
C GLU A 431 -29.79 4.99 0.44
N ASN A 432 -29.27 3.75 0.54
CA ASN A 432 -28.24 3.40 1.52
C ASN A 432 -26.93 4.15 1.28
N GLU A 433 -26.49 4.30 0.03
CA GLU A 433 -25.29 5.06 -0.32
C GLU A 433 -25.40 6.51 0.16
N ASP A 434 -26.54 7.16 -0.12
CA ASP A 434 -26.77 8.55 0.28
C ASP A 434 -26.85 8.67 1.81
N ASN A 435 -27.61 7.79 2.49
CA ASN A 435 -27.74 7.78 3.94
C ASN A 435 -26.40 7.58 4.65
N MET A 436 -25.60 6.60 4.21
CA MET A 436 -24.29 6.36 4.77
C MET A 436 -23.33 7.54 4.56
N LYS A 437 -23.41 8.21 3.41
CA LYS A 437 -22.61 9.42 3.14
C LYS A 437 -23.00 10.58 4.03
N ASP A 438 -24.29 10.79 4.25
CA ASP A 438 -24.79 11.84 5.15
C ASP A 438 -24.31 11.59 6.59
N ILE A 439 -24.34 10.32 7.04
CA ILE A 439 -23.88 9.94 8.38
C ILE A 439 -22.39 10.22 8.57
N ILE A 440 -21.53 9.81 7.64
CA ILE A 440 -20.08 10.01 7.80
C ILE A 440 -19.68 11.50 7.82
N GLU A 441 -20.51 12.40 7.25
CA GLU A 441 -20.27 13.84 7.33
C GLU A 441 -20.51 14.40 8.75
N CYS A 442 -21.31 13.72 9.57
CA CYS A 442 -21.59 14.11 10.96
C CYS A 442 -20.53 13.61 11.95
N VAL A 443 -19.73 12.60 11.57
CA VAL A 443 -18.73 11.99 12.44
C VAL A 443 -17.43 12.79 12.43
N LYS A 444 -17.11 13.44 13.53
CA LYS A 444 -15.81 14.07 13.76
C LYS A 444 -14.85 13.03 14.34
N THR A 445 -13.65 12.89 13.77
CA THR A 445 -12.67 11.91 14.23
C THR A 445 -11.44 12.57 14.83
N GLY A 446 -10.99 12.06 15.97
CA GLY A 446 -9.73 12.42 16.63
C GLY A 446 -8.77 11.25 16.72
N GLU A 447 -7.49 11.51 16.49
CA GLU A 447 -6.40 10.53 16.57
C GLU A 447 -5.35 11.01 17.55
N VAL A 448 -4.98 10.19 18.53
CA VAL A 448 -3.92 10.50 19.51
C VAL A 448 -2.76 9.55 19.29
N THR A 449 -1.60 10.09 18.90
CA THR A 449 -0.41 9.32 18.51
C THR A 449 0.87 10.03 18.94
N TYR A 450 2.02 9.49 18.59
CA TYR A 450 3.33 10.06 18.89
C TYR A 450 4.08 10.48 17.62
N ALA A 451 4.95 11.47 17.76
CA ALA A 451 5.79 11.94 16.67
C ALA A 451 7.03 11.06 16.49
N VAL A 452 7.24 10.57 15.27
CA VAL A 452 8.41 9.73 14.92
C VAL A 452 9.64 10.54 14.50
N ARG A 453 9.51 11.86 14.30
CA ARG A 453 10.60 12.76 13.91
C ARG A 453 10.34 14.21 14.35
N ASP A 454 11.41 15.00 14.45
CA ASP A 454 11.29 16.43 14.62
C ASP A 454 10.72 17.08 13.38
N THR A 455 9.69 17.92 13.52
CA THR A 455 9.07 18.63 12.42
C THR A 455 8.44 19.95 12.90
N SER A 456 7.99 20.78 11.98
CA SER A 456 7.18 21.97 12.29
C SER A 456 6.06 22.08 11.26
N ILE A 457 4.81 22.05 11.72
CA ILE A 457 3.60 22.09 10.87
C ILE A 457 2.68 23.18 11.40
N ASN A 458 2.22 24.09 10.53
CA ASN A 458 1.33 25.20 10.89
C ASN A 458 1.87 26.08 12.04
N GLY A 459 3.20 26.21 12.17
CA GLY A 459 3.86 26.99 13.23
C GLY A 459 3.96 26.26 14.59
N ILE A 460 3.49 25.03 14.69
CA ILE A 460 3.66 24.17 15.86
C ILE A 460 4.96 23.38 15.70
N THR A 461 5.87 23.51 16.66
CA THR A 461 7.11 22.72 16.71
C THR A 461 6.83 21.39 17.38
N ILE A 462 7.18 20.30 16.74
CA ILE A 462 6.95 18.92 17.18
C ILE A 462 8.31 18.24 17.27
N LYS A 463 8.58 17.57 18.37
CA LYS A 463 9.79 16.77 18.58
C LYS A 463 9.46 15.30 18.58
N VAL A 464 10.48 14.48 18.33
CA VAL A 464 10.37 13.02 18.49
C VAL A 464 9.77 12.70 19.87
N ASP A 465 8.85 11.75 19.91
CA ASP A 465 8.11 11.29 21.09
C ASP A 465 7.11 12.31 21.69
N ASP A 466 6.92 13.49 21.06
CA ASP A 466 5.78 14.35 21.44
C ASP A 466 4.46 13.64 21.11
N ILE A 467 3.49 13.77 22.00
CA ILE A 467 2.12 13.27 21.78
C ILE A 467 1.36 14.29 20.94
N MET A 468 0.72 13.82 19.91
CA MET A 468 -0.05 14.63 18.97
C MET A 468 -1.53 14.27 19.03
N GLY A 469 -2.38 15.28 19.13
CA GLY A 469 -3.82 15.18 18.88
C GLY A 469 -4.13 15.73 17.49
N ILE A 470 -4.70 14.87 16.66
CA ILE A 470 -4.97 15.13 15.23
C ILE A 470 -6.47 14.98 15.01
N ASP A 471 -7.09 15.90 14.28
CA ASP A 471 -8.46 15.78 13.80
C ASP A 471 -8.52 15.78 12.27
N ASP A 472 -9.72 15.90 11.71
CA ASP A 472 -9.95 15.90 10.27
C ASP A 472 -9.22 17.03 9.53
N ASP A 473 -8.92 18.16 10.21
CA ASP A 473 -8.21 19.32 9.66
C ASP A 473 -6.67 19.25 9.85
N GLY A 474 -6.18 18.36 10.75
CA GLY A 474 -4.76 18.16 11.02
C GLY A 474 -4.37 18.23 12.50
N ILE A 475 -3.09 18.51 12.79
CA ILE A 475 -2.58 18.52 14.16
C ILE A 475 -3.12 19.74 14.92
N LYS A 476 -3.85 19.49 16.00
CA LYS A 476 -4.47 20.51 16.87
C LYS A 476 -3.73 20.69 18.17
N LYS A 477 -3.26 19.60 18.77
CA LYS A 477 -2.60 19.62 20.09
C LYS A 477 -1.28 18.87 20.04
N VAL A 478 -0.29 19.37 20.79
CA VAL A 478 1.01 18.71 20.97
C VAL A 478 1.41 18.83 22.43
N GLY A 479 1.82 17.72 23.03
CA GLY A 479 2.20 17.65 24.45
C GLY A 479 3.09 16.47 24.77
N GLN A 480 3.24 16.17 26.06
CA GLN A 480 4.05 15.04 26.57
C GLN A 480 3.20 14.02 27.34
N ASP A 481 1.93 14.29 27.50
CA ASP A 481 1.00 13.48 28.30
C ASP A 481 -0.20 13.09 27.44
N VAL A 482 -0.41 11.78 27.27
CA VAL A 482 -1.44 11.21 26.38
C VAL A 482 -2.84 11.63 26.83
N GLU A 483 -3.15 11.49 28.12
CA GLU A 483 -4.46 11.82 28.68
C GLU A 483 -4.79 13.31 28.48
N LYS A 484 -3.82 14.18 28.80
CA LYS A 484 -3.99 15.63 28.67
C LYS A 484 -4.24 16.03 27.20
N VAL A 485 -3.43 15.50 26.27
CA VAL A 485 -3.59 15.80 24.84
C VAL A 485 -4.94 15.29 24.34
N THR A 486 -5.40 14.13 24.80
CA THR A 486 -6.71 13.58 24.44
C THR A 486 -7.86 14.48 24.91
N LEU A 487 -7.83 14.93 26.16
CA LEU A 487 -8.85 15.84 26.70
C LEU A 487 -8.83 17.19 25.97
N GLU A 488 -7.65 17.77 25.73
CA GLU A 488 -7.52 19.02 24.98
C GLU A 488 -7.98 18.88 23.51
N LEU A 489 -7.87 17.69 22.90
CA LEU A 489 -8.40 17.41 21.56
C LEU A 489 -9.92 17.33 21.58
N LEU A 490 -10.51 16.64 22.56
CA LEU A 490 -11.97 16.57 22.74
C LEU A 490 -12.59 17.96 22.95
N GLU A 491 -11.91 18.89 23.65
CA GLU A 491 -12.38 20.28 23.80
C GLU A 491 -12.55 21.01 22.46
N GLU A 492 -11.79 20.63 21.41
CA GLU A 492 -11.92 21.19 20.06
C GLU A 492 -13.00 20.48 19.23
N MET A 493 -13.27 19.19 19.52
CA MET A 493 -14.18 18.35 18.73
C MET A 493 -15.63 18.44 19.20
N VAL A 494 -15.86 18.51 20.53
CA VAL A 494 -17.19 18.50 21.12
C VAL A 494 -17.81 19.89 21.02
N ASP A 495 -19.06 19.97 20.58
CA ASP A 495 -19.86 21.18 20.51
C ASP A 495 -21.28 20.98 21.11
N GLU A 496 -22.15 21.98 20.95
CA GLU A 496 -23.50 21.98 21.54
C GLU A 496 -24.45 20.93 20.91
N ASP A 497 -24.10 20.40 19.72
CA ASP A 497 -24.90 19.43 18.97
C ASP A 497 -24.37 17.99 19.15
N SER A 498 -23.27 17.80 19.90
CA SER A 498 -22.63 16.49 20.11
C SER A 498 -23.41 15.67 21.15
N GLU A 499 -23.82 14.45 20.80
CA GLU A 499 -24.61 13.54 21.64
C GLU A 499 -23.84 12.29 22.09
N LEU A 500 -22.85 11.83 21.27
CA LEU A 500 -22.08 10.60 21.50
C LEU A 500 -20.58 10.86 21.38
N ILE A 501 -19.82 10.35 22.35
CA ILE A 501 -18.36 10.28 22.31
C ILE A 501 -17.94 8.82 22.38
N SER A 502 -17.26 8.30 21.36
CA SER A 502 -16.68 6.95 21.38
C SER A 502 -15.18 7.02 21.48
N ILE A 503 -14.62 6.24 22.40
CA ILE A 503 -13.19 6.16 22.70
C ILE A 503 -12.72 4.74 22.41
N TYR A 504 -11.80 4.59 21.45
CA TYR A 504 -11.19 3.30 21.09
C TYR A 504 -9.72 3.31 21.52
N TYR A 505 -9.33 2.48 22.48
CA TYR A 505 -7.94 2.43 22.94
C TYR A 505 -7.11 1.39 22.19
N GLY A 506 -5.86 1.78 21.89
CA GLY A 506 -4.91 0.98 21.12
C GLY A 506 -4.14 -0.04 21.95
N GLU A 507 -3.27 -0.82 21.28
CA GLU A 507 -2.47 -1.87 21.91
C GLU A 507 -1.46 -1.37 22.95
N ASP A 508 -0.98 -0.12 22.78
CA ASP A 508 -0.02 0.52 23.69
C ASP A 508 -0.69 1.22 24.89
N THR A 509 -2.02 1.13 25.02
CA THR A 509 -2.79 1.72 26.13
C THR A 509 -3.37 0.62 27.01
N THR A 510 -3.12 0.69 28.32
CA THR A 510 -3.73 -0.29 29.22
C THR A 510 -5.19 0.04 29.49
N LYS A 511 -5.97 -1.00 29.87
CA LYS A 511 -7.38 -0.84 30.18
C LYS A 511 -7.61 0.14 31.32
N GLU A 512 -6.74 0.12 32.34
CA GLU A 512 -6.82 1.01 33.50
C GLU A 512 -6.59 2.49 33.11
N GLN A 513 -5.69 2.74 32.13
CA GLN A 513 -5.49 4.09 31.61
C GLN A 513 -6.70 4.57 30.81
N ALA A 514 -7.29 3.67 30.00
CA ALA A 514 -8.48 3.98 29.22
C ALA A 514 -9.71 4.23 30.11
N GLU A 515 -9.91 3.44 31.18
CA GLU A 515 -10.99 3.63 32.14
C GLU A 515 -10.81 4.94 32.93
N ALA A 516 -9.57 5.31 33.28
CA ALA A 516 -9.30 6.61 33.95
C ALA A 516 -9.59 7.81 33.04
N LEU A 517 -9.34 7.69 31.73
CA LEU A 517 -9.74 8.71 30.74
C LEU A 517 -11.25 8.80 30.63
N LEU A 518 -11.94 7.64 30.51
CA LEU A 518 -13.40 7.56 30.44
C LEU A 518 -14.08 8.32 31.58
N GLU A 519 -13.68 8.07 32.85
CA GLU A 519 -14.23 8.76 34.03
C GLU A 519 -14.13 10.30 33.90
N LYS A 520 -13.01 10.81 33.36
CA LYS A 520 -12.81 12.26 33.18
C LYS A 520 -13.64 12.83 32.04
N VAL A 521 -13.81 12.08 30.96
CA VAL A 521 -14.64 12.48 29.81
C VAL A 521 -16.10 12.52 30.24
N GLU A 522 -16.61 11.51 30.96
CA GLU A 522 -17.96 11.49 31.51
C GLU A 522 -18.21 12.64 32.53
N GLU A 523 -17.21 12.96 33.36
CA GLU A 523 -17.30 14.11 34.27
C GLU A 523 -17.35 15.46 33.55
N THR A 524 -16.66 15.56 32.40
CA THR A 524 -16.53 16.82 31.65
C THR A 524 -17.71 17.03 30.69
N TYR A 525 -18.18 15.95 30.03
CA TYR A 525 -19.21 15.97 29.00
C TYR A 525 -20.45 15.20 29.44
N GLY A 526 -21.00 15.54 30.61
CA GLY A 526 -22.13 14.82 31.22
C GLY A 526 -23.46 14.88 30.44
N ASP A 527 -23.53 15.66 29.37
CA ASP A 527 -24.68 15.72 28.46
C ASP A 527 -24.52 14.77 27.25
N CYS A 528 -23.33 14.19 27.04
CA CYS A 528 -23.05 13.21 26.00
C CYS A 528 -23.01 11.78 26.56
N ASP A 529 -23.48 10.82 25.76
CA ASP A 529 -23.21 9.40 26.03
C ASP A 529 -21.74 9.10 25.69
N VAL A 530 -21.00 8.44 26.61
CA VAL A 530 -19.60 8.12 26.40
C VAL A 530 -19.40 6.61 26.36
N GLN A 531 -18.74 6.12 25.32
CA GLN A 531 -18.46 4.70 25.13
C GLN A 531 -16.95 4.45 25.08
N LEU A 532 -16.49 3.36 25.71
CA LEU A 532 -15.10 2.94 25.70
C LEU A 532 -15.00 1.51 25.16
N GLU A 533 -14.24 1.34 24.09
CA GLU A 533 -14.05 0.04 23.44
C GLU A 533 -12.56 -0.25 23.24
N TYR A 534 -12.20 -1.53 23.29
CA TYR A 534 -10.86 -1.95 22.91
C TYR A 534 -10.75 -2.01 21.38
N GLY A 535 -9.96 -1.13 20.80
CA GLY A 535 -9.67 -1.16 19.36
C GLY A 535 -8.49 -2.06 19.01
N GLY A 536 -7.45 -2.08 19.88
CA GLY A 536 -6.22 -2.84 19.64
C GLY A 536 -5.43 -2.37 18.43
N GLN A 537 -5.69 -1.14 17.96
CA GLN A 537 -4.97 -0.54 16.84
C GLN A 537 -3.54 -0.19 17.26
N PRO A 538 -2.53 -0.43 16.38
CA PRO A 538 -1.15 0.01 16.60
C PRO A 538 -1.03 1.52 16.33
N ILE A 539 0.05 2.14 16.82
CA ILE A 539 0.45 3.54 16.55
C ILE A 539 -0.40 4.57 17.30
N TYR A 540 -1.71 4.36 17.42
CA TYR A 540 -2.62 5.28 18.09
C TYR A 540 -2.91 4.82 19.50
N TYR A 541 -2.68 5.68 20.49
CA TYR A 541 -3.12 5.46 21.86
C TYR A 541 -4.65 5.45 21.94
N PHE A 542 -5.27 6.43 21.27
CA PHE A 542 -6.71 6.55 21.18
C PHE A 542 -7.14 6.96 19.78
N LEU A 543 -8.24 6.35 19.31
CA LEU A 543 -9.09 6.90 18.27
C LEU A 543 -10.38 7.38 18.92
N LEU A 544 -10.87 8.53 18.49
CA LEU A 544 -12.03 9.19 19.06
C LEU A 544 -13.06 9.45 17.96
N SER A 545 -14.33 9.30 18.26
CA SER A 545 -15.39 9.90 17.45
C SER A 545 -16.30 10.76 18.31
N VAL A 546 -16.80 11.82 17.71
CA VAL A 546 -17.79 12.71 18.28
C VAL A 546 -18.91 12.88 17.26
N GLU A 547 -20.12 12.56 17.69
CA GLU A 547 -21.34 12.52 16.85
C GLU A 547 -22.48 13.30 17.50
#